data_d928ed9a11c956b5b6521a483255200a
#
_entry.id   d928ed9a11c956b5b6521a483255200a
#
_cell.length_a   1.000
_cell.length_b   1.000
_cell.length_c   1.000
_cell.angle_alpha   90.00
_cell.angle_beta   90.00
_cell.angle_gamma   90.00
#
_symmetry.space_group_name_H-M   'P 1'
#
loop_
_entity.id
_entity.type
_entity.pdbx_description
1 polymer ?
#
loop_
_entity_poly.entity_id
_entity_poly.type
_entity_poly.pdbx_seq_one_letter_code
_entity_poly.pdbx_strand_id
1 'polypeptide(L)'
;MTTGARPKEEYVAEPQLLPAWVNPDLDRLMGVHKERDGSYFRSWAESKVDLPAGAVFARINGITPTSQQDYATVQSGPNTHFVWNSDLYYCNHSCAPSLECDTSTWEMRVSRDRPLKKGDVLSVFYPSTEWTMDREFECWCGAGEGKCCGIIKGARDMNDRCLQRFWLNDHIHALRKQRANIPHL
;
A
#
# COMPACT_ATOMS: atom_id res chain seq x y z
N MET A 1 1.04 20.84 -32.57
CA MET A 1 1.41 20.57 -31.18
C MET A 1 0.25 19.85 -30.54
N THR A 2 0.28 18.53 -30.54
CA THR A 2 -0.76 17.69 -29.92
C THR A 2 -0.40 17.51 -28.47
N THR A 3 -1.11 18.24 -27.60
CA THR A 3 -1.07 17.98 -26.17
C THR A 3 -1.75 16.63 -25.94
N GLY A 4 -0.94 15.60 -25.76
CA GLY A 4 -1.44 14.27 -25.45
C GLY A 4 -2.37 14.32 -24.24
N ALA A 5 -3.56 13.77 -24.42
CA ALA A 5 -4.50 13.55 -23.32
C ALA A 5 -3.77 12.78 -22.22
N ARG A 6 -3.73 13.34 -21.03
CA ARG A 6 -3.00 12.76 -19.93
C ARG A 6 -3.86 11.72 -19.23
N PRO A 7 -3.27 10.66 -18.71
CA PRO A 7 -3.97 9.60 -17.96
C PRO A 7 -4.60 10.06 -16.64
N LYS A 8 -4.71 11.37 -16.40
CA LYS A 8 -5.29 11.93 -15.18
C LYS A 8 -6.76 11.56 -14.96
N GLU A 9 -7.51 11.43 -16.04
CA GLU A 9 -8.94 11.10 -15.94
C GLU A 9 -9.19 9.64 -15.60
N GLU A 10 -8.35 8.72 -16.06
CA GLU A 10 -8.48 7.29 -15.75
C GLU A 10 -8.29 7.00 -14.27
N TYR A 11 -7.33 7.66 -13.61
CA TYR A 11 -7.04 7.40 -12.20
C TYR A 11 -8.09 7.93 -11.23
N VAL A 12 -8.75 9.01 -11.59
CA VAL A 12 -9.77 9.64 -10.74
C VAL A 12 -11.16 9.10 -11.05
N ALA A 13 -11.39 8.66 -12.28
CA ALA A 13 -12.69 8.18 -12.72
C ALA A 13 -13.00 6.76 -12.25
N GLU A 14 -12.01 5.84 -12.20
CA GLU A 14 -12.23 4.46 -11.81
C GLU A 14 -12.85 4.28 -10.41
N PRO A 15 -12.36 4.94 -9.35
CA PRO A 15 -13.01 4.84 -8.04
C PRO A 15 -14.42 5.40 -8.02
N GLN A 16 -14.76 6.31 -8.91
CA GLN A 16 -16.09 6.90 -9.02
C GLN A 16 -17.09 6.01 -9.77
N LEU A 17 -16.59 5.11 -10.61
CA LEU A 17 -17.40 4.13 -11.35
C LEU A 17 -17.82 2.94 -10.49
N LEU A 18 -17.26 2.79 -9.30
CA LEU A 18 -17.63 1.72 -8.39
C LEU A 18 -18.99 2.00 -7.77
N PRO A 19 -19.94 1.06 -7.85
CA PRO A 19 -21.32 1.32 -7.45
C PRO A 19 -21.44 1.60 -5.96
N ALA A 20 -22.27 2.61 -5.65
CA ALA A 20 -23.04 2.85 -4.43
C ALA A 20 -22.37 2.69 -3.05
N TRP A 21 -21.06 2.43 -2.94
CA TRP A 21 -20.39 2.38 -1.65
C TRP A 21 -19.80 3.77 -1.33
N VAL A 22 -20.31 4.41 -0.31
CA VAL A 22 -19.82 5.71 0.15
C VAL A 22 -18.72 5.45 1.21
N ASN A 23 -17.53 6.02 1.01
CA ASN A 23 -16.52 6.02 2.04
C ASN A 23 -17.07 6.67 3.30
N PRO A 24 -17.06 5.99 4.46
CA PRO A 24 -17.21 6.69 5.72
C PRO A 24 -16.07 7.71 5.86
N ASP A 25 -16.30 8.80 6.59
CA ASP A 25 -15.23 9.71 6.94
C ASP A 25 -14.08 8.93 7.58
N LEU A 26 -12.85 9.12 7.10
CA LEU A 26 -11.68 8.40 7.62
C LEU A 26 -11.50 8.62 9.12
N ASP A 27 -11.89 9.79 9.63
CA ASP A 27 -11.90 10.11 11.06
C ASP A 27 -12.75 9.15 11.92
N ARG A 28 -13.73 8.48 11.33
CA ARG A 28 -14.52 7.45 12.01
C ARG A 28 -13.86 6.09 11.99
N LEU A 29 -13.00 5.84 10.99
CA LEU A 29 -12.35 4.55 10.79
C LEU A 29 -10.98 4.48 11.45
N MET A 30 -10.24 5.60 11.50
CA MET A 30 -8.86 5.64 11.94
C MET A 30 -8.49 6.90 12.70
N GLY A 31 -7.44 6.82 13.48
CA GLY A 31 -6.78 7.95 14.14
C GLY A 31 -5.33 8.02 13.73
N VAL A 32 -4.81 9.22 13.48
CA VAL A 32 -3.41 9.46 13.17
C VAL A 32 -2.68 9.94 14.41
N HIS A 33 -1.55 9.32 14.69
CA HIS A 33 -0.66 9.67 15.79
C HIS A 33 0.65 10.23 15.22
N LYS A 34 1.17 11.27 15.85
CA LYS A 34 2.43 11.92 15.49
C LYS A 34 3.20 12.23 16.77
N GLU A 35 4.40 11.70 16.87
CA GLU A 35 5.27 11.91 18.01
C GLU A 35 6.60 12.52 17.58
N ARG A 36 7.08 13.46 18.34
CA ARG A 36 8.39 14.06 18.16
C ARG A 36 9.16 14.00 19.49
N ASP A 37 10.35 13.43 19.42
CA ASP A 37 11.32 13.42 20.52
C ASP A 37 12.66 13.93 19.99
N GLY A 38 13.01 15.16 20.30
CA GLY A 38 14.18 15.82 19.73
C GLY A 38 14.16 15.89 18.21
N SER A 39 15.13 15.29 17.56
CA SER A 39 15.24 15.17 16.09
C SER A 39 14.45 13.98 15.54
N TYR A 40 13.96 13.10 16.39
CA TYR A 40 13.23 11.92 15.99
C TYR A 40 11.74 12.24 15.79
N PHE A 41 11.21 11.81 14.63
CA PHE A 41 9.79 11.95 14.31
C PHE A 41 9.24 10.61 13.85
N ARG A 42 8.12 10.19 14.42
CA ARG A 42 7.36 9.04 13.96
C ARG A 42 5.88 9.38 13.82
N SER A 43 5.23 8.72 12.88
CA SER A 43 3.79 8.82 12.70
C SER A 43 3.23 7.45 12.34
N TRP A 44 2.02 7.18 12.78
CA TRP A 44 1.29 5.96 12.47
C TRP A 44 -0.20 6.20 12.55
N ALA A 45 -0.97 5.24 12.05
CA ALA A 45 -2.41 5.24 12.14
C ALA A 45 -2.91 4.02 12.92
N GLU A 46 -4.02 4.18 13.64
CA GLU A 46 -4.69 3.12 14.39
C GLU A 46 -6.15 3.01 14.00
N SER A 47 -6.67 1.78 14.01
CA SER A 47 -8.09 1.52 13.76
C SER A 47 -8.97 2.01 14.91
N LYS A 48 -10.08 2.66 14.58
CA LYS A 48 -11.16 2.99 15.52
C LYS A 48 -12.31 1.99 15.48
N VAL A 49 -12.23 0.99 14.59
CA VAL A 49 -13.31 0.03 14.32
C VAL A 49 -12.81 -1.42 14.36
N ASP A 50 -13.74 -2.34 14.59
CA ASP A 50 -13.55 -3.77 14.39
C ASP A 50 -14.10 -4.16 13.02
N LEU A 51 -13.35 -4.92 12.24
CA LEU A 51 -13.80 -5.44 10.94
C LEU A 51 -13.32 -6.89 10.74
N PRO A 52 -14.10 -7.73 10.09
CA PRO A 52 -13.68 -9.09 9.78
C PRO A 52 -12.55 -9.10 8.73
N ALA A 53 -11.79 -10.19 8.69
CA ALA A 53 -10.77 -10.42 7.67
C ALA A 53 -11.36 -10.29 6.26
N GLY A 54 -10.63 -9.64 5.35
CA GLY A 54 -11.03 -9.41 3.96
C GLY A 54 -12.09 -8.31 3.74
N ALA A 55 -12.63 -7.71 4.80
CA ALA A 55 -13.61 -6.62 4.66
C ALA A 55 -12.97 -5.37 4.03
N VAL A 56 -13.76 -4.59 3.30
CA VAL A 56 -13.32 -3.28 2.82
C VAL A 56 -13.24 -2.33 4.01
N PHE A 57 -12.04 -1.83 4.28
CA PHE A 57 -11.79 -0.80 5.29
C PHE A 57 -12.15 0.59 4.74
N ALA A 58 -11.64 0.92 3.56
CA ALA A 58 -11.89 2.20 2.89
C ALA A 58 -11.70 2.06 1.37
N ARG A 59 -12.35 2.94 0.59
CA ARG A 59 -12.02 3.13 -0.83
C ARG A 59 -10.83 4.05 -0.96
N ILE A 60 -9.94 3.76 -1.91
CA ILE A 60 -8.82 4.63 -2.26
C ILE A 60 -9.35 5.75 -3.14
N ASN A 61 -9.53 6.92 -2.56
CA ASN A 61 -9.88 8.15 -3.24
C ASN A 61 -9.03 9.31 -2.70
N GLY A 62 -9.17 10.52 -3.25
CA GLY A 62 -8.34 11.65 -2.84
C GLY A 62 -6.86 11.39 -3.10
N ILE A 63 -6.51 10.99 -4.31
CA ILE A 63 -5.15 10.74 -4.77
C ILE A 63 -4.74 11.75 -5.85
N THR A 64 -3.43 11.96 -6.01
CA THR A 64 -2.86 12.70 -7.15
C THR A 64 -2.01 11.74 -7.97
N PRO A 65 -2.42 11.41 -9.21
CA PRO A 65 -1.62 10.58 -10.11
C PRO A 65 -0.29 11.22 -10.45
N THR A 66 0.76 10.40 -10.56
CA THR A 66 2.09 10.81 -10.98
C THR A 66 2.80 9.69 -11.72
N SER A 67 3.71 10.05 -12.62
CA SER A 67 4.64 9.11 -13.24
C SER A 67 6.00 9.07 -12.52
N GLN A 68 6.20 9.93 -11.53
CA GLN A 68 7.44 9.99 -10.76
C GLN A 68 7.31 9.11 -9.52
N GLN A 69 8.30 8.28 -9.30
CA GLN A 69 8.45 7.51 -8.08
C GLN A 69 9.29 8.31 -7.08
N ASP A 70 8.82 8.38 -5.84
CA ASP A 70 9.58 8.81 -4.70
C ASP A 70 9.13 8.06 -3.43
N TYR A 71 9.71 8.37 -2.28
CA TYR A 71 9.42 7.71 -1.01
C TYR A 71 7.97 7.89 -0.50
N ALA A 72 7.23 8.87 -1.03
CA ALA A 72 5.87 9.19 -0.63
C ALA A 72 4.81 8.71 -1.63
N THR A 73 5.24 8.12 -2.75
CA THR A 73 4.33 7.62 -3.79
C THR A 73 4.00 6.16 -3.59
N VAL A 74 2.85 5.73 -4.09
CA VAL A 74 2.42 4.33 -4.17
C VAL A 74 2.28 3.93 -5.63
N GLN A 75 2.86 2.79 -6.00
CA GLN A 75 2.74 2.25 -7.34
C GLN A 75 1.38 1.58 -7.53
N SER A 76 0.66 1.96 -8.59
CA SER A 76 -0.67 1.42 -8.94
C SER A 76 -0.71 0.62 -10.24
N GLY A 77 0.42 0.53 -10.93
CA GLY A 77 0.57 -0.21 -12.18
C GLY A 77 2.02 -0.24 -12.62
N PRO A 78 2.36 -0.86 -13.77
CA PRO A 78 3.76 -1.02 -14.20
C PRO A 78 4.57 0.28 -14.26
N ASN A 79 3.93 1.39 -14.64
CA ASN A 79 4.59 2.69 -14.81
C ASN A 79 3.77 3.84 -14.20
N THR A 80 2.89 3.54 -13.27
CA THR A 80 1.95 4.51 -12.72
C THR A 80 2.01 4.51 -11.21
N HIS A 81 1.99 5.71 -10.63
CA HIS A 81 2.06 5.95 -9.20
C HIS A 81 1.02 6.99 -8.80
N PHE A 82 0.78 7.13 -7.54
CA PHE A 82 -0.01 8.22 -6.98
C PHE A 82 0.53 8.67 -5.63
N VAL A 83 0.17 9.89 -5.27
CA VAL A 83 0.40 10.47 -3.93
C VAL A 83 -0.92 10.44 -3.16
N TRP A 84 -0.87 10.05 -1.89
CA TRP A 84 -2.01 10.14 -0.99
C TRP A 84 -2.35 11.59 -0.66
N ASN A 85 -3.63 11.96 -0.79
CA ASN A 85 -4.18 13.22 -0.27
C ASN A 85 -5.10 12.97 0.94
N SER A 86 -4.92 11.86 1.62
CA SER A 86 -5.72 11.44 2.77
C SER A 86 -4.84 10.83 3.85
N ASP A 87 -5.41 10.62 5.04
CA ASP A 87 -4.73 10.02 6.20
C ASP A 87 -4.33 8.56 5.99
N LEU A 88 -4.77 7.89 4.92
CA LEU A 88 -4.25 6.58 4.51
C LEU A 88 -2.73 6.60 4.25
N TYR A 89 -2.17 7.78 4.01
CA TYR A 89 -0.71 8.00 3.95
C TYR A 89 0.04 7.48 5.19
N TYR A 90 -0.61 7.48 6.37
CA TYR A 90 0.00 7.06 7.62
C TYR A 90 -0.08 5.56 7.90
N CYS A 91 -0.55 4.76 6.94
CA CYS A 91 -0.46 3.30 7.00
C CYS A 91 0.98 2.85 6.70
N ASN A 92 1.75 2.61 7.74
CA ASN A 92 3.16 2.23 7.63
C ASN A 92 3.37 0.79 7.14
N HIS A 93 4.62 0.44 6.86
CA HIS A 93 4.99 -0.93 6.51
C HIS A 93 4.90 -1.89 7.69
N SER A 94 4.43 -3.12 7.42
CA SER A 94 4.58 -4.25 8.33
C SER A 94 4.74 -5.57 7.57
N CYS A 95 5.51 -6.49 8.15
CA CYS A 95 5.57 -7.90 7.74
C CYS A 95 4.48 -8.78 8.39
N ALA A 96 3.58 -8.16 9.17
CA ALA A 96 2.30 -8.71 9.63
C ALA A 96 1.21 -7.65 9.42
N PRO A 97 0.92 -7.30 8.16
CA PRO A 97 0.09 -6.15 7.82
C PRO A 97 -1.35 -6.36 8.32
N SER A 98 -1.98 -5.26 8.75
CA SER A 98 -3.39 -5.25 9.12
C SER A 98 -4.30 -4.99 7.91
N LEU A 99 -3.75 -4.36 6.87
CA LEU A 99 -4.46 -4.00 5.64
C LEU A 99 -3.72 -4.48 4.40
N GLU A 100 -4.47 -4.67 3.32
CA GLU A 100 -4.01 -4.86 1.94
C GLU A 100 -4.41 -3.64 1.12
N CYS A 101 -3.47 -3.03 0.41
CA CYS A 101 -3.71 -1.90 -0.50
C CYS A 101 -3.95 -2.45 -1.90
N ASP A 102 -5.21 -2.68 -2.26
CA ASP A 102 -5.60 -3.21 -3.57
C ASP A 102 -5.83 -2.08 -4.56
N THR A 103 -4.85 -1.87 -5.44
CA THR A 103 -4.91 -0.82 -6.47
C THR A 103 -5.73 -1.24 -7.69
N SER A 104 -6.08 -2.52 -7.83
CA SER A 104 -6.93 -3.01 -8.93
C SER A 104 -8.40 -2.71 -8.68
N THR A 105 -8.84 -2.76 -7.44
CA THR A 105 -10.20 -2.41 -6.99
C THR A 105 -10.29 -1.05 -6.31
N TRP A 106 -9.15 -0.38 -6.13
CA TRP A 106 -9.02 0.88 -5.39
C TRP A 106 -9.59 0.79 -3.98
N GLU A 107 -9.16 -0.23 -3.25
CA GLU A 107 -9.62 -0.51 -1.89
C GLU A 107 -8.46 -0.74 -0.91
N MET A 108 -8.63 -0.21 0.29
CA MET A 108 -7.91 -0.69 1.45
C MET A 108 -8.76 -1.78 2.09
N ARG A 109 -8.26 -3.01 2.13
CA ARG A 109 -8.94 -4.16 2.72
C ARG A 109 -8.28 -4.59 4.00
N VAL A 110 -9.07 -5.08 4.95
CA VAL A 110 -8.52 -5.80 6.09
C VAL A 110 -7.77 -7.03 5.58
N SER A 111 -6.59 -7.29 6.11
CA SER A 111 -5.81 -8.50 5.76
C SER A 111 -6.69 -9.76 5.80
N ARG A 112 -6.47 -10.66 4.85
CA ARG A 112 -7.20 -11.94 4.80
C ARG A 112 -6.78 -12.89 5.91
N ASP A 113 -5.62 -12.63 6.54
CA ASP A 113 -5.02 -13.53 7.53
C ASP A 113 -5.61 -13.35 8.94
N ARG A 114 -6.18 -12.18 9.22
CA ARG A 114 -6.74 -11.86 10.55
C ARG A 114 -7.77 -10.73 10.50
N PRO A 115 -8.73 -10.72 11.44
CA PRO A 115 -9.61 -9.56 11.60
C PRO A 115 -8.83 -8.35 12.11
N LEU A 116 -9.34 -7.16 11.81
CA LEU A 116 -8.91 -5.89 12.35
C LEU A 116 -9.65 -5.59 13.64
N LYS A 117 -8.95 -5.11 14.65
CA LYS A 117 -9.52 -4.69 15.93
C LYS A 117 -9.29 -3.21 16.16
N LYS A 118 -10.20 -2.58 16.87
CA LYS A 118 -10.01 -1.22 17.37
C LYS A 118 -8.71 -1.15 18.19
N GLY A 119 -7.85 -0.15 17.88
CA GLY A 119 -6.53 0.01 18.46
C GLY A 119 -5.41 -0.73 17.71
N ASP A 120 -5.72 -1.58 16.72
CA ASP A 120 -4.69 -2.16 15.87
C ASP A 120 -4.00 -1.08 15.03
N VAL A 121 -2.67 -1.14 14.95
CA VAL A 121 -1.90 -0.28 14.04
C VAL A 121 -2.25 -0.64 12.60
N LEU A 122 -2.63 0.37 11.82
CA LEU A 122 -2.90 0.24 10.40
C LEU A 122 -1.59 0.19 9.62
N SER A 123 -1.37 -0.90 8.92
CA SER A 123 -0.13 -1.16 8.19
C SER A 123 -0.37 -2.00 6.95
N VAL A 124 0.48 -1.83 5.96
CA VAL A 124 0.46 -2.56 4.70
C VAL A 124 1.84 -3.17 4.43
N PHE A 125 1.92 -4.19 3.60
CA PHE A 125 3.19 -4.73 3.12
C PHE A 125 3.62 -3.94 1.88
N TYR A 126 4.56 -3.00 2.00
CA TYR A 126 4.94 -2.09 0.91
C TYR A 126 5.30 -2.82 -0.40
N PRO A 127 6.03 -3.94 -0.41
CA PRO A 127 6.32 -4.64 -1.66
C PRO A 127 5.09 -5.24 -2.35
N SER A 128 3.89 -5.18 -1.72
CA SER A 128 2.65 -5.59 -2.39
C SER A 128 2.20 -4.61 -3.48
N THR A 129 2.66 -3.36 -3.41
CA THR A 129 2.41 -2.32 -4.41
C THR A 129 3.69 -1.91 -5.15
N GLU A 130 4.85 -1.92 -4.48
CA GLU A 130 6.11 -1.36 -4.99
C GLU A 130 6.96 -2.41 -5.70
N TRP A 131 7.12 -2.30 -7.03
CA TRP A 131 8.07 -3.11 -7.80
C TRP A 131 9.52 -2.74 -7.49
N THR A 132 9.81 -1.44 -7.48
CA THR A 132 11.05 -0.86 -6.98
C THR A 132 10.72 0.16 -5.90
N MET A 133 11.64 0.45 -5.02
CA MET A 133 11.49 1.49 -4.00
C MET A 133 12.58 2.55 -4.17
N ASP A 134 12.24 3.80 -3.88
CA ASP A 134 13.21 4.90 -3.86
C ASP A 134 14.33 4.64 -2.83
N ARG A 135 13.95 4.09 -1.66
CA ARG A 135 14.88 3.73 -0.58
C ARG A 135 14.51 2.38 0.02
N GLU A 136 15.49 1.50 0.14
CA GLU A 136 15.38 0.36 1.02
C GLU A 136 15.54 0.77 2.49
N PHE A 137 14.95 0.01 3.41
CA PHE A 137 15.05 0.30 4.85
C PHE A 137 15.03 -0.98 5.69
N GLU A 138 15.62 -0.89 6.86
CA GLU A 138 15.51 -1.94 7.87
C GLU A 138 14.12 -1.91 8.51
N CYS A 139 13.47 -3.06 8.56
CA CYS A 139 12.11 -3.20 9.06
C CYS A 139 12.06 -3.34 10.58
N TRP A 140 11.30 -2.49 11.23
CA TRP A 140 11.10 -2.46 12.68
C TRP A 140 9.64 -2.76 13.05
N CYS A 141 8.94 -3.56 12.24
CA CYS A 141 7.51 -3.83 12.41
C CYS A 141 7.15 -4.68 13.63
N GLY A 142 8.12 -5.27 14.32
CA GLY A 142 7.85 -6.10 15.50
C GLY A 142 7.13 -7.43 15.22
N ALA A 143 7.05 -7.89 13.97
CA ALA A 143 6.35 -9.14 13.62
C ALA A 143 7.00 -10.41 14.21
N GLY A 144 8.19 -10.26 14.78
CA GLY A 144 8.95 -11.36 15.41
C GLY A 144 9.88 -12.10 14.46
N GLU A 145 10.72 -12.94 15.07
CA GLU A 145 11.70 -13.76 14.34
C GLU A 145 11.01 -14.72 13.37
N GLY A 146 11.57 -14.87 12.19
CA GLY A 146 11.03 -15.73 11.11
C GLY A 146 9.83 -15.13 10.37
N LYS A 147 9.18 -14.07 10.91
CA LYS A 147 8.09 -13.36 10.25
C LYS A 147 8.55 -12.07 9.58
N CYS A 148 9.42 -11.31 10.24
CA CYS A 148 9.98 -10.09 9.65
C CYS A 148 10.90 -10.44 8.48
N CYS A 149 10.78 -9.70 7.38
CA CYS A 149 11.61 -9.87 6.18
C CYS A 149 12.98 -9.17 6.31
N GLY A 150 13.24 -8.46 7.40
CA GLY A 150 14.49 -7.74 7.63
C GLY A 150 14.58 -6.47 6.81
N ILE A 151 15.41 -6.43 5.79
CA ILE A 151 15.54 -5.27 4.89
C ILE A 151 14.41 -5.32 3.86
N ILE A 152 13.64 -4.23 3.78
CA ILE A 152 12.54 -4.07 2.85
C ILE A 152 13.02 -3.32 1.61
N LYS A 153 12.71 -3.92 0.47
CA LYS A 153 13.01 -3.44 -0.88
C LYS A 153 11.75 -3.51 -1.71
N GLY A 154 11.78 -3.00 -2.96
CA GLY A 154 10.71 -3.28 -3.91
C GLY A 154 10.62 -4.78 -4.21
N ALA A 155 9.44 -5.24 -4.65
CA ALA A 155 9.17 -6.65 -4.92
C ALA A 155 10.18 -7.29 -5.89
N ARG A 156 10.76 -6.47 -6.77
CA ARG A 156 11.83 -6.90 -7.69
C ARG A 156 13.03 -7.51 -6.97
N ASP A 157 13.43 -6.93 -5.86
CA ASP A 157 14.69 -7.22 -5.16
C ASP A 157 14.47 -7.91 -3.81
N MET A 158 13.20 -8.18 -3.45
CA MET A 158 12.84 -8.99 -2.30
C MET A 158 13.05 -10.48 -2.55
N ASN A 159 13.34 -11.20 -1.49
CA ASN A 159 13.41 -12.67 -1.52
C ASN A 159 12.02 -13.27 -1.81
N ASP A 160 11.95 -14.19 -2.77
CA ASP A 160 10.71 -14.87 -3.17
C ASP A 160 10.02 -15.59 -2.00
N ARG A 161 10.80 -16.22 -1.10
CA ARG A 161 10.25 -16.88 0.09
C ARG A 161 9.54 -15.88 1.02
N CYS A 162 10.01 -14.62 1.07
CA CYS A 162 9.32 -13.55 1.78
C CYS A 162 8.02 -13.18 1.05
N LEU A 163 8.10 -12.86 -0.26
CA LEU A 163 6.95 -12.38 -1.04
C LEU A 163 5.79 -13.36 -1.08
N GLN A 164 6.06 -14.67 -1.14
CA GLN A 164 5.05 -15.74 -1.20
C GLN A 164 4.12 -15.79 0.01
N ARG A 165 4.45 -15.12 1.11
CA ARG A 165 3.64 -15.08 2.32
C ARG A 165 2.58 -13.97 2.29
N PHE A 166 2.62 -13.09 1.28
CA PHE A 166 1.77 -11.90 1.24
C PHE A 166 0.90 -11.88 0.00
N TRP A 167 -0.25 -11.25 0.15
CA TRP A 167 -1.03 -10.84 -0.99
C TRP A 167 -0.27 -9.75 -1.76
N LEU A 168 -0.24 -9.84 -3.09
CA LEU A 168 0.43 -8.90 -3.97
C LEU A 168 -0.57 -8.40 -5.03
N ASN A 169 -0.42 -7.15 -5.45
CA ASN A 169 -1.22 -6.58 -6.54
C ASN A 169 -0.93 -7.24 -7.89
N ASP A 170 -1.91 -7.22 -8.80
CA ASP A 170 -1.81 -7.82 -10.14
C ASP A 170 -0.63 -7.28 -10.94
N HIS A 171 -0.33 -5.99 -10.85
CA HIS A 171 0.82 -5.41 -11.55
C HIS A 171 2.16 -5.97 -11.04
N ILE A 172 2.26 -6.28 -9.74
CA ILE A 172 3.47 -6.93 -9.17
C ILE A 172 3.60 -8.35 -9.71
N HIS A 173 2.51 -9.12 -9.76
CA HIS A 173 2.52 -10.45 -10.36
C HIS A 173 2.92 -10.40 -11.85
N ALA A 174 2.38 -9.44 -12.62
CA ALA A 174 2.71 -9.25 -14.01
C ALA A 174 4.19 -8.91 -14.21
N LEU A 175 4.74 -7.99 -13.43
CA LEU A 175 6.16 -7.59 -13.51
C LEU A 175 7.10 -8.74 -13.11
N ARG A 176 6.74 -9.53 -12.09
CA ARG A 176 7.50 -10.75 -11.72
C ARG A 176 7.53 -11.75 -12.86
N LYS A 177 6.39 -11.99 -13.50
CA LYS A 177 6.30 -12.90 -14.67
C LYS A 177 7.12 -12.41 -15.84
N GLN A 178 7.09 -11.11 -16.14
CA GLN A 178 7.93 -10.51 -17.19
C GLN A 178 9.42 -10.72 -16.91
N ARG A 179 9.86 -10.46 -15.67
CA ARG A 179 11.26 -10.66 -15.26
C ARG A 179 11.72 -12.11 -15.41
N ALA A 180 10.88 -13.08 -15.03
CA ALA A 180 11.20 -14.50 -15.16
C ALA A 180 11.37 -14.96 -16.60
N ASN A 181 10.75 -14.24 -17.56
CA ASN A 181 10.82 -14.55 -19.00
C ASN A 181 11.99 -13.85 -19.73
N ILE A 182 12.79 -13.02 -19.05
CA ILE A 182 13.98 -12.40 -19.64
C ILE A 182 15.10 -13.47 -19.61
N PRO A 183 15.63 -13.90 -20.77
CA PRO A 183 16.75 -14.83 -20.79
C PRO A 183 17.94 -14.20 -20.06
N HIS A 184 18.52 -14.91 -19.13
CA HIS A 184 19.81 -14.54 -18.55
C HIS A 184 20.88 -14.74 -19.67
N LEU A 185 21.33 -13.64 -20.26
CA LEU A 185 22.46 -13.59 -21.19
C LEU A 185 23.77 -13.78 -20.43
#